data_019394a07dfa18f6ddbdd921ae5491da
#
_entry.id   019394a07dfa18f6ddbdd921ae5491da
#
_cell.length_a   1.000
_cell.length_b   1.000
_cell.length_c   1.000
_cell.angle_alpha   90.00
_cell.angle_beta   90.00
_cell.angle_gamma   90.00
#
_symmetry.space_group_name_H-M   'P 1'
#
loop_
_entity.id
_entity.type
_entity.pdbx_description
1 polymer ?
#
loop_
_entity_poly.entity_id
_entity_poly.type
_entity_poly.pdbx_seq_one_letter_code
_entity_poly.pdbx_strand_id
1 'polypeptide(L)'
;MFTRQQSWKDSLLVYKDVRMLRILLLGAISGFPWVLIASSLSLWLKEEGLSRSTIGWAGLIFGVYAFNYLWAPIIDRIQIPVLSKKLGHRRGWIVLMQFVILLSLIVWSFINPTQNLALLITVGLIIAVASATQDITVDALRIEQINSDEGKAMAAGAAMAVVGWWTGYKLGGVVALFTAEFFENFGVADYWQATFLILGVLVILMNIGLMFVHEPIETVSYTHLTLPTKRIV
;
A
#
# COMPACT_ATOMS: atom_id res chain seq x y z
N MET A 1 -5.75 -43.83 7.96
CA MET A 1 -4.71 -43.27 7.12
C MET A 1 -4.09 -42.12 7.92
N PHE A 2 -2.97 -42.37 8.62
CA PHE A 2 -2.36 -41.40 9.52
C PHE A 2 -1.69 -40.29 8.69
N THR A 3 -2.21 -39.08 8.78
CA THR A 3 -1.55 -37.91 8.21
C THR A 3 -0.20 -37.68 8.89
N ARG A 4 0.86 -37.77 8.10
CA ARG A 4 2.24 -37.55 8.54
C ARG A 4 2.28 -36.20 9.29
N GLN A 5 2.58 -36.27 10.60
CA GLN A 5 2.78 -35.06 11.41
C GLN A 5 3.87 -34.21 10.73
N GLN A 6 3.45 -33.10 10.18
CA GLN A 6 4.34 -32.19 9.45
C GLN A 6 5.35 -31.62 10.44
N SER A 7 6.63 -31.82 10.19
CA SER A 7 7.70 -31.23 11.00
C SER A 7 7.61 -29.70 10.95
N TRP A 8 7.75 -29.04 12.10
CA TRP A 8 7.89 -27.58 12.19
C TRP A 8 8.96 -27.04 11.24
N LYS A 9 10.02 -27.82 10.99
CA LYS A 9 11.09 -27.50 10.03
C LYS A 9 10.54 -27.36 8.60
N ASP A 10 9.64 -28.28 8.17
CA ASP A 10 9.06 -28.22 6.82
C ASP A 10 8.14 -27.02 6.65
N SER A 11 7.46 -26.60 7.72
CA SER A 11 6.62 -25.40 7.71
C SER A 11 7.44 -24.11 7.63
N LEU A 12 8.63 -24.08 8.23
CA LEU A 12 9.54 -22.93 8.18
C LEU A 12 10.29 -22.83 6.85
N LEU A 13 10.51 -23.94 6.14
CA LEU A 13 11.20 -23.92 4.85
C LEU A 13 10.44 -23.14 3.78
N VAL A 14 9.11 -23.06 3.87
CA VAL A 14 8.28 -22.26 2.94
C VAL A 14 8.69 -20.79 2.96
N TYR A 15 9.10 -20.25 4.10
CA TYR A 15 9.52 -18.85 4.24
C TYR A 15 10.87 -18.52 3.60
N LYS A 16 11.65 -19.53 3.16
CA LYS A 16 12.89 -19.33 2.38
C LYS A 16 12.64 -19.06 0.90
N ASP A 17 11.42 -19.25 0.43
CA ASP A 17 11.05 -18.95 -0.95
C ASP A 17 11.17 -17.45 -1.23
N VAL A 18 11.83 -17.08 -2.33
CA VAL A 18 11.99 -15.69 -2.77
C VAL A 18 10.64 -14.98 -2.96
N ARG A 19 9.57 -15.73 -3.27
CA ARG A 19 8.21 -15.19 -3.36
C ARG A 19 7.75 -14.59 -2.03
N MET A 20 8.15 -15.14 -0.89
CA MET A 20 7.83 -14.61 0.44
C MET A 20 8.47 -13.23 0.67
N LEU A 21 9.71 -13.03 0.21
CA LEU A 21 10.36 -11.72 0.27
C LEU A 21 9.65 -10.68 -0.62
N ARG A 22 9.21 -11.08 -1.81
CA ARG A 22 8.42 -10.19 -2.69
C ARG A 22 7.10 -9.79 -2.04
N ILE A 23 6.42 -10.75 -1.41
CA ILE A 23 5.17 -10.51 -0.70
C ILE A 23 5.39 -9.62 0.53
N LEU A 24 6.47 -9.81 1.29
CA LEU A 24 6.87 -8.92 2.38
C LEU A 24 7.02 -7.49 1.88
N LEU A 25 7.72 -7.31 0.76
CA LEU A 25 7.94 -5.99 0.16
C LEU A 25 6.63 -5.36 -0.31
N LEU A 26 5.74 -6.12 -0.96
CA LEU A 26 4.41 -5.66 -1.34
C LEU A 26 3.59 -5.22 -0.12
N GLY A 27 3.65 -6.00 0.96
CA GLY A 27 3.04 -5.62 2.23
C GLY A 27 3.59 -4.30 2.76
N ALA A 28 4.92 -4.11 2.74
CA ALA A 28 5.55 -2.87 3.21
C ALA A 28 5.13 -1.65 2.36
N ILE A 29 5.03 -1.82 1.05
CA ILE A 29 4.51 -0.80 0.13
C ILE A 29 3.06 -0.42 0.47
N SER A 30 2.22 -1.40 0.82
CA SER A 30 0.82 -1.19 1.21
C SER A 30 0.69 -0.52 2.59
N GLY A 31 1.51 -0.91 3.57
CA GLY A 31 1.43 -0.37 4.93
C GLY A 31 1.99 1.06 5.09
N PHE A 32 2.92 1.47 4.23
CA PHE A 32 3.59 2.77 4.38
C PHE A 32 2.67 3.99 4.29
N PRO A 33 1.72 4.11 3.34
CA PRO A 33 0.87 5.31 3.25
C PRO A 33 0.01 5.55 4.50
N TRP A 34 -0.26 4.52 5.29
CA TRP A 34 -0.98 4.66 6.56
C TRP A 34 -0.23 5.51 7.56
N VAL A 35 1.12 5.53 7.52
CA VAL A 35 1.92 6.44 8.35
C VAL A 35 1.54 7.88 8.07
N LEU A 36 1.36 8.22 6.80
CA LEU A 36 1.10 9.59 6.36
C LEU A 36 -0.22 10.11 6.90
N ILE A 37 -1.31 9.35 6.70
CA ILE A 37 -2.67 9.77 6.99
C ILE A 37 -3.13 9.44 8.42
N ALA A 38 -2.58 8.40 9.06
CA ALA A 38 -2.97 8.02 10.41
C ALA A 38 -2.16 8.75 11.48
N SER A 39 -0.84 8.56 11.48
CA SER A 39 0.01 9.04 12.57
C SER A 39 0.61 10.42 12.29
N SER A 40 1.28 10.59 11.14
CA SER A 40 1.99 11.84 10.83
C SER A 40 1.04 13.03 10.68
N LEU A 41 -0.07 12.86 9.95
CA LEU A 41 -1.07 13.91 9.81
C LEU A 41 -1.65 14.34 11.15
N SER A 42 -2.06 13.37 11.98
CA SER A 42 -2.66 13.67 13.27
C SER A 42 -1.69 14.36 14.23
N LEU A 43 -0.42 13.95 14.21
CA LEU A 43 0.62 14.56 15.04
C LEU A 43 0.95 15.97 14.55
N TRP A 44 1.13 16.15 13.26
CA TRP A 44 1.35 17.47 12.65
C TRP A 44 0.25 18.46 13.01
N LEU A 45 -1.02 18.09 12.81
CA LEU A 45 -2.15 18.95 13.17
C LEU A 45 -2.19 19.30 14.68
N LYS A 46 -1.79 18.34 15.54
CA LYS A 46 -1.71 18.55 16.99
C LYS A 46 -0.62 19.55 17.35
N GLU A 47 0.55 19.43 16.76
CA GLU A 47 1.71 20.31 17.03
C GLU A 47 1.48 21.73 16.50
N GLU A 48 0.73 21.88 15.42
CA GLU A 48 0.24 23.17 14.92
C GLU A 48 -0.90 23.79 15.78
N GLY A 49 -1.26 23.13 16.88
CA GLY A 49 -2.23 23.66 17.85
C GLY A 49 -3.69 23.51 17.46
N LEU A 50 -4.03 22.69 16.45
CA LEU A 50 -5.40 22.47 16.06
C LEU A 50 -6.18 21.67 17.13
N SER A 51 -7.50 21.94 17.21
CA SER A 51 -8.36 21.30 18.19
C SER A 51 -8.48 19.77 17.97
N ARG A 52 -8.71 19.03 19.06
CA ARG A 52 -8.98 17.58 18.98
C ARG A 52 -10.17 17.24 18.09
N SER A 53 -11.19 18.10 18.08
CA SER A 53 -12.35 17.95 17.21
C SER A 53 -11.94 18.05 15.73
N THR A 54 -11.12 19.05 15.37
CA THR A 54 -10.59 19.21 14.00
C THR A 54 -9.79 18.00 13.56
N ILE A 55 -8.91 17.49 14.42
CA ILE A 55 -8.11 16.30 14.14
C ILE A 55 -9.01 15.06 13.96
N GLY A 56 -10.06 14.95 14.79
CA GLY A 56 -11.05 13.87 14.66
C GLY A 56 -11.80 13.91 13.33
N TRP A 57 -12.21 15.10 12.88
CA TRP A 57 -12.83 15.29 11.56
C TRP A 57 -11.86 14.97 10.41
N ALA A 58 -10.59 15.35 10.52
CA ALA A 58 -9.56 14.95 9.56
C ALA A 58 -9.43 13.43 9.43
N GLY A 59 -9.68 12.68 10.51
CA GLY A 59 -9.68 11.22 10.51
C GLY A 59 -10.76 10.57 9.64
N LEU A 60 -11.81 11.30 9.21
CA LEU A 60 -12.83 10.76 8.32
C LEU A 60 -12.30 10.35 6.93
N ILE A 61 -11.09 10.80 6.56
CA ILE A 61 -10.43 10.33 5.33
C ILE A 61 -10.26 8.80 5.30
N PHE A 62 -10.21 8.14 6.47
CA PHE A 62 -10.19 6.66 6.56
C PHE A 62 -11.49 6.00 6.07
N GLY A 63 -12.60 6.73 6.01
CA GLY A 63 -13.85 6.23 5.45
C GLY A 63 -13.71 5.67 4.02
N VAL A 64 -12.73 6.17 3.27
CA VAL A 64 -12.41 5.70 1.90
C VAL A 64 -12.15 4.18 1.87
N TYR A 65 -11.48 3.65 2.88
CA TYR A 65 -11.16 2.21 2.94
C TYR A 65 -12.39 1.31 3.12
N ALA A 66 -13.46 1.86 3.69
CA ALA A 66 -14.72 1.12 3.81
C ALA A 66 -15.45 0.95 2.47
N PHE A 67 -15.11 1.78 1.47
CA PHE A 67 -15.78 1.81 0.17
C PHE A 67 -14.89 1.38 -0.99
N ASN A 68 -13.62 1.04 -0.75
CA ASN A 68 -12.65 0.75 -1.80
C ASN A 68 -13.07 -0.43 -2.71
N TYR A 69 -13.84 -1.39 -2.19
CA TYR A 69 -14.37 -2.51 -2.96
C TYR A 69 -15.27 -2.08 -4.13
N LEU A 70 -15.87 -0.87 -4.06
CA LEU A 70 -16.76 -0.37 -5.11
C LEU A 70 -16.04 -0.12 -6.43
N TRP A 71 -14.77 0.27 -6.38
CA TRP A 71 -13.98 0.52 -7.60
C TRP A 71 -12.96 -0.57 -7.92
N ALA A 72 -12.85 -1.62 -7.11
CA ALA A 72 -11.98 -2.75 -7.39
C ALA A 72 -12.24 -3.37 -8.79
N PRO A 73 -13.51 -3.60 -9.24
CA PRO A 73 -13.78 -4.11 -10.58
C PRO A 73 -13.33 -3.18 -11.72
N ILE A 74 -13.24 -1.89 -11.45
CA ILE A 74 -12.77 -0.89 -12.42
C ILE A 74 -11.25 -1.05 -12.60
N ILE A 75 -10.52 -1.19 -11.49
CA ILE A 75 -9.06 -1.40 -11.50
C ILE A 75 -8.72 -2.68 -12.25
N ASP A 76 -9.48 -3.75 -12.04
CA ASP A 76 -9.25 -5.04 -12.70
C ASP A 76 -9.42 -4.96 -14.24
N ARG A 77 -10.28 -4.08 -14.73
CA ARG A 77 -10.61 -3.95 -16.17
C ARG A 77 -9.77 -2.91 -16.89
N ILE A 78 -9.39 -1.83 -16.22
CA ILE A 78 -8.73 -0.69 -16.86
C ILE A 78 -7.21 -0.88 -16.83
N GLN A 79 -6.62 -0.99 -18.02
CA GLN A 79 -5.17 -0.96 -18.19
C GLN A 79 -4.69 0.49 -18.32
N ILE A 80 -3.67 0.83 -17.53
CA ILE A 80 -3.06 2.17 -17.61
C ILE A 80 -2.19 2.24 -18.87
N PRO A 81 -2.48 3.16 -19.81
CA PRO A 81 -1.67 3.32 -21.01
C PRO A 81 -0.19 3.48 -20.65
N VAL A 82 0.70 2.84 -21.42
CA VAL A 82 2.16 2.85 -21.25
C VAL A 82 2.63 2.08 -20.02
N LEU A 83 2.13 2.34 -18.80
CA LEU A 83 2.58 1.70 -17.58
C LEU A 83 2.23 0.21 -17.57
N SER A 84 0.97 -0.16 -17.84
CA SER A 84 0.56 -1.57 -17.87
C SER A 84 1.29 -2.38 -18.95
N LYS A 85 1.62 -1.73 -20.10
CA LYS A 85 2.38 -2.39 -21.17
C LYS A 85 3.85 -2.64 -20.81
N LYS A 86 4.46 -1.76 -20.02
CA LYS A 86 5.90 -1.84 -19.68
C LYS A 86 6.17 -2.59 -18.39
N LEU A 87 5.29 -2.44 -17.41
CA LEU A 87 5.51 -2.93 -16.04
C LEU A 87 4.63 -4.12 -15.68
N GLY A 88 3.54 -4.35 -16.40
CA GLY A 88 2.47 -5.25 -16.04
C GLY A 88 1.23 -4.48 -15.54
N HIS A 89 0.09 -5.16 -15.49
CA HIS A 89 -1.20 -4.52 -15.15
C HIS A 89 -1.22 -4.04 -13.68
N ARG A 90 -0.90 -4.93 -12.75
CA ARG A 90 -0.91 -4.66 -11.31
C ARG A 90 0.20 -3.67 -10.91
N ARG A 91 1.41 -3.94 -11.36
CA ARG A 91 2.56 -3.05 -11.09
C ARG A 91 2.34 -1.64 -11.66
N GLY A 92 1.71 -1.54 -12.84
CA GLY A 92 1.37 -0.24 -13.44
C GLY A 92 0.45 0.59 -12.55
N TRP A 93 -0.57 -0.03 -11.93
CA TRP A 93 -1.46 0.62 -10.97
C TRP A 93 -0.73 1.03 -9.69
N ILE A 94 0.09 0.14 -9.10
CA ILE A 94 0.85 0.45 -7.89
C ILE A 94 1.76 1.65 -8.12
N VAL A 95 2.52 1.67 -9.23
CA VAL A 95 3.41 2.79 -9.57
C VAL A 95 2.64 4.09 -9.75
N LEU A 96 1.48 4.05 -10.41
CA LEU A 96 0.63 5.24 -10.57
C LEU A 96 0.17 5.77 -9.22
N MET A 97 -0.33 4.91 -8.34
CA MET A 97 -0.81 5.32 -7.02
C MET A 97 0.32 5.87 -6.16
N GLN A 98 1.50 5.26 -6.18
CA GLN A 98 2.67 5.78 -5.49
C GLN A 98 3.14 7.14 -6.05
N PHE A 99 3.00 7.34 -7.35
CA PHE A 99 3.27 8.65 -7.96
C PHE A 99 2.27 9.71 -7.47
N VAL A 100 0.99 9.37 -7.37
CA VAL A 100 -0.03 10.27 -6.78
C VAL A 100 0.29 10.59 -5.31
N ILE A 101 0.69 9.59 -4.52
CA ILE A 101 1.12 9.80 -3.13
C ILE A 101 2.34 10.71 -3.06
N LEU A 102 3.35 10.49 -3.90
CA LEU A 102 4.55 11.32 -3.97
C LEU A 102 4.22 12.77 -4.28
N LEU A 103 3.39 13.02 -5.30
CA LEU A 103 2.93 14.38 -5.62
C LEU A 103 2.16 15.01 -4.46
N SER A 104 1.34 14.25 -3.77
CA SER A 104 0.59 14.71 -2.60
C SER A 104 1.53 15.11 -1.45
N LEU A 105 2.61 14.36 -1.21
CA LEU A 105 3.62 14.72 -0.21
C LEU A 105 4.37 16.00 -0.58
N ILE A 106 4.69 16.18 -1.86
CA ILE A 106 5.27 17.43 -2.36
C ILE A 106 4.31 18.61 -2.11
N VAL A 107 3.01 18.43 -2.37
CA VAL A 107 2.01 19.47 -2.09
C VAL A 107 1.94 19.76 -0.59
N TRP A 108 1.91 18.72 0.27
CA TRP A 108 1.91 18.91 1.74
C TRP A 108 3.13 19.66 2.24
N SER A 109 4.29 19.53 1.58
CA SER A 109 5.51 20.26 1.96
C SER A 109 5.42 21.80 1.76
N PHE A 110 4.38 22.28 1.08
CA PHE A 110 4.12 23.71 0.85
C PHE A 110 2.87 24.22 1.59
N ILE A 111 2.14 23.37 2.30
CA ILE A 111 0.90 23.75 2.98
C ILE A 111 1.21 24.18 4.42
N ASN A 112 0.61 25.29 4.82
CA ASN A 112 0.49 25.64 6.23
C ASN A 112 -0.88 25.16 6.76
N PRO A 113 -0.91 24.24 7.75
CA PRO A 113 -2.14 23.63 8.24
C PRO A 113 -3.13 24.61 8.81
N THR A 114 -2.66 25.65 9.49
CA THR A 114 -3.50 26.65 10.15
C THR A 114 -4.20 27.59 9.17
N GLN A 115 -3.59 27.82 8.00
CA GLN A 115 -4.11 28.71 6.97
C GLN A 115 -4.94 27.97 5.91
N ASN A 116 -4.57 26.74 5.58
CA ASN A 116 -5.13 26.01 4.44
C ASN A 116 -5.58 24.59 4.83
N LEU A 117 -6.28 24.47 5.95
CA LEU A 117 -6.74 23.16 6.46
C LEU A 117 -7.58 22.38 5.44
N ALA A 118 -8.47 23.05 4.71
CA ALA A 118 -9.31 22.39 3.69
C ALA A 118 -8.47 21.76 2.57
N LEU A 119 -7.45 22.47 2.09
CA LEU A 119 -6.53 21.93 1.08
C LEU A 119 -5.72 20.76 1.64
N LEU A 120 -5.24 20.88 2.87
CA LEU A 120 -4.49 19.82 3.55
C LEU A 120 -5.32 18.54 3.65
N ILE A 121 -6.58 18.64 4.11
CA ILE A 121 -7.50 17.49 4.21
C ILE A 121 -7.82 16.92 2.83
N THR A 122 -8.01 17.77 1.82
CA THR A 122 -8.26 17.31 0.44
C THR A 122 -7.08 16.50 -0.10
N VAL A 123 -5.85 16.95 0.11
CA VAL A 123 -4.65 16.21 -0.27
C VAL A 123 -4.53 14.90 0.53
N GLY A 124 -4.86 14.92 1.82
CA GLY A 124 -4.93 13.71 2.65
C GLY A 124 -5.95 12.69 2.12
N LEU A 125 -7.10 13.17 1.64
CA LEU A 125 -8.12 12.33 1.01
C LEU A 125 -7.58 11.71 -0.31
N ILE A 126 -6.84 12.48 -1.11
CA ILE A 126 -6.19 11.96 -2.33
C ILE A 126 -5.19 10.86 -1.96
N ILE A 127 -4.38 11.04 -0.93
CA ILE A 127 -3.47 10.00 -0.43
C ILE A 127 -4.26 8.77 0.00
N ALA A 128 -5.37 8.92 0.73
CA ALA A 128 -6.19 7.81 1.19
C ALA A 128 -6.81 7.02 0.02
N VAL A 129 -7.33 7.71 -1.01
CA VAL A 129 -7.88 7.07 -2.22
C VAL A 129 -6.77 6.33 -2.99
N ALA A 130 -5.61 6.95 -3.15
CA ALA A 130 -4.47 6.33 -3.83
C ALA A 130 -3.97 5.10 -3.06
N SER A 131 -3.86 5.20 -1.73
CA SER A 131 -3.45 4.09 -0.87
C SER A 131 -4.47 2.95 -0.89
N ALA A 132 -5.76 3.23 -0.75
CA ALA A 132 -6.81 2.23 -0.80
C ALA A 132 -6.86 1.51 -2.17
N THR A 133 -6.61 2.24 -3.26
CA THR A 133 -6.50 1.69 -4.61
C THR A 133 -5.25 0.80 -4.75
N GLN A 134 -4.13 1.25 -4.19
CA GLN A 134 -2.89 0.49 -4.13
C GLN A 134 -3.07 -0.82 -3.37
N ASP A 135 -3.76 -0.80 -2.23
CA ASP A 135 -4.00 -1.99 -1.38
C ASP A 135 -4.74 -3.08 -2.16
N ILE A 136 -5.80 -2.73 -2.90
CA ILE A 136 -6.52 -3.68 -3.77
C ILE A 136 -5.56 -4.33 -4.78
N THR A 137 -4.72 -3.51 -5.40
CA THR A 137 -3.81 -3.98 -6.45
C THR A 137 -2.67 -4.82 -5.89
N VAL A 138 -2.15 -4.45 -4.71
CA VAL A 138 -1.12 -5.20 -3.99
C VAL A 138 -1.66 -6.56 -3.56
N ASP A 139 -2.89 -6.62 -3.04
CA ASP A 139 -3.52 -7.87 -2.63
C ASP A 139 -3.72 -8.82 -3.82
N ALA A 140 -4.16 -8.31 -4.98
CA ALA A 140 -4.26 -9.09 -6.18
C ALA A 140 -2.89 -9.62 -6.64
N LEU A 141 -1.88 -8.76 -6.74
CA LEU A 141 -0.53 -9.14 -7.16
C LEU A 141 0.11 -10.15 -6.20
N ARG A 142 -0.15 -10.03 -4.89
CA ARG A 142 0.32 -10.97 -3.87
C ARG A 142 -0.24 -12.37 -4.09
N ILE A 143 -1.53 -12.48 -4.38
CA ILE A 143 -2.21 -13.76 -4.64
C ILE A 143 -1.64 -14.39 -5.91
N GLU A 144 -1.41 -13.60 -6.95
CA GLU A 144 -0.83 -14.03 -8.23
C GLU A 144 0.63 -14.51 -8.12
N GLN A 145 1.35 -14.22 -7.02
CA GLN A 145 2.71 -14.73 -6.78
C GLN A 145 2.75 -16.25 -6.48
N ILE A 146 1.63 -16.86 -6.12
CA ILE A 146 1.57 -18.24 -5.60
C ILE A 146 0.50 -19.00 -6.39
N ASN A 147 0.84 -20.24 -6.80
CA ASN A 147 -0.13 -21.07 -7.50
C ASN A 147 -1.27 -21.51 -6.56
N SER A 148 -2.47 -21.65 -7.10
CA SER A 148 -3.68 -21.97 -6.34
C SER A 148 -3.65 -23.36 -5.65
N ASP A 149 -2.80 -24.26 -6.12
CA ASP A 149 -2.59 -25.61 -5.57
C ASP A 149 -1.57 -25.63 -4.41
N GLU A 150 -0.82 -24.54 -4.20
CA GLU A 150 0.19 -24.39 -3.15
C GLU A 150 -0.40 -23.85 -1.83
N GLY A 151 -1.39 -24.51 -1.24
CA GLY A 151 -2.11 -24.01 -0.07
C GLY A 151 -1.25 -23.58 1.12
N LYS A 152 -0.09 -24.24 1.35
CA LYS A 152 0.86 -23.85 2.41
C LYS A 152 1.59 -22.55 2.09
N ALA A 153 2.05 -22.39 0.85
CA ALA A 153 2.68 -21.18 0.39
C ALA A 153 1.70 -20.00 0.41
N MET A 154 0.43 -20.26 0.07
CA MET A 154 -0.64 -19.26 0.15
C MET A 154 -0.86 -18.76 1.59
N ALA A 155 -0.91 -19.66 2.58
CA ALA A 155 -1.02 -19.30 3.99
C ALA A 155 0.22 -18.54 4.49
N ALA A 156 1.41 -18.99 4.13
CA ALA A 156 2.67 -18.31 4.47
C ALA A 156 2.74 -16.91 3.81
N GLY A 157 2.32 -16.79 2.55
CA GLY A 157 2.24 -15.53 1.84
C GLY A 157 1.28 -14.53 2.51
N ALA A 158 0.12 -15.00 3.00
CA ALA A 158 -0.79 -14.16 3.77
C ALA A 158 -0.14 -13.62 5.05
N ALA A 159 0.58 -14.47 5.79
CA ALA A 159 1.33 -14.05 6.98
C ALA A 159 2.43 -13.04 6.63
N MET A 160 3.21 -13.29 5.55
CA MET A 160 4.26 -12.39 5.11
C MET A 160 3.73 -11.03 4.65
N ALA A 161 2.55 -10.98 4.03
CA ALA A 161 1.91 -9.71 3.67
C ALA A 161 1.57 -8.88 4.92
N VAL A 162 1.03 -9.52 5.97
CA VAL A 162 0.74 -8.83 7.25
C VAL A 162 2.02 -8.33 7.92
N VAL A 163 3.06 -9.17 7.98
CA VAL A 163 4.37 -8.78 8.53
C VAL A 163 4.95 -7.60 7.72
N GLY A 164 4.87 -7.67 6.39
CA GLY A 164 5.29 -6.60 5.50
C GLY A 164 4.52 -5.30 5.78
N TRP A 165 3.20 -5.36 5.87
CA TRP A 165 2.34 -4.21 6.14
C TRP A 165 2.75 -3.50 7.45
N TRP A 166 2.88 -4.27 8.54
CA TRP A 166 3.34 -3.72 9.82
C TRP A 166 4.78 -3.19 9.75
N THR A 167 5.64 -3.82 8.97
CA THR A 167 7.02 -3.36 8.76
C THR A 167 7.03 -2.00 8.06
N GLY A 168 6.28 -1.85 6.96
CA GLY A 168 6.17 -0.58 6.23
C GLY A 168 5.59 0.53 7.11
N TYR A 169 4.51 0.24 7.84
CA TYR A 169 3.90 1.18 8.78
C TYR A 169 4.86 1.59 9.90
N LYS A 170 5.50 0.65 10.57
CA LYS A 170 6.38 0.92 11.72
C LYS A 170 7.67 1.63 11.31
N LEU A 171 8.35 1.14 10.27
CA LEU A 171 9.58 1.77 9.78
C LEU A 171 9.31 3.18 9.25
N GLY A 172 8.22 3.35 8.49
CA GLY A 172 7.80 4.68 8.03
C GLY A 172 7.52 5.62 9.20
N GLY A 173 6.83 5.15 10.25
CA GLY A 173 6.56 5.92 11.46
C GLY A 173 7.83 6.32 12.21
N VAL A 174 8.77 5.39 12.35
CA VAL A 174 10.09 5.68 12.95
C VAL A 174 10.81 6.75 12.15
N VAL A 175 10.90 6.62 10.82
CA VAL A 175 11.54 7.62 9.96
C VAL A 175 10.83 8.98 10.09
N ALA A 176 9.50 9.01 10.08
CA ALA A 176 8.73 10.25 10.21
C ALA A 176 9.06 10.99 11.51
N LEU A 177 9.03 10.28 12.66
CA LEU A 177 9.25 10.88 13.97
C LEU A 177 10.69 11.35 14.14
N PHE A 178 11.67 10.49 13.83
CA PHE A 178 13.09 10.87 13.95
C PHE A 178 13.47 12.02 13.01
N THR A 179 12.89 12.08 11.82
CA THR A 179 13.17 13.15 10.87
C THR A 179 12.53 14.46 11.33
N ALA A 180 11.29 14.41 11.83
CA ALA A 180 10.62 15.59 12.38
C ALA A 180 11.40 16.15 13.58
N GLU A 181 11.75 15.30 14.55
CA GLU A 181 12.56 15.69 15.71
C GLU A 181 13.94 16.24 15.31
N PHE A 182 14.59 15.62 14.32
CA PHE A 182 15.86 16.08 13.79
C PHE A 182 15.75 17.50 13.25
N PHE A 183 14.81 17.78 12.36
CA PHE A 183 14.62 19.09 11.77
C PHE A 183 14.19 20.15 12.81
N GLU A 184 13.33 19.78 13.74
CA GLU A 184 12.92 20.65 14.86
C GLU A 184 14.15 21.06 15.70
N ASN A 185 15.02 20.13 16.09
CA ASN A 185 16.23 20.38 16.85
C ASN A 185 17.26 21.23 16.10
N PHE A 186 17.25 21.20 14.77
CA PHE A 186 18.06 22.10 13.93
C PHE A 186 17.41 23.46 13.66
N GLY A 187 16.25 23.75 14.26
CA GLY A 187 15.57 25.03 14.17
C GLY A 187 14.86 25.26 12.83
N VAL A 188 14.50 24.21 12.11
CA VAL A 188 13.71 24.30 10.89
C VAL A 188 12.25 24.59 11.28
N ALA A 189 11.74 25.77 10.91
CA ALA A 189 10.38 26.18 11.27
C ALA A 189 9.31 25.24 10.70
N ASP A 190 9.47 24.85 9.43
CA ASP A 190 8.55 23.96 8.73
C ASP A 190 9.05 22.50 8.73
N TYR A 191 9.36 21.96 9.92
CA TYR A 191 10.00 20.65 10.07
C TYR A 191 9.13 19.48 9.60
N TRP A 192 7.81 19.55 9.73
CA TRP A 192 6.90 18.55 9.16
C TRP A 192 6.90 18.55 7.64
N GLN A 193 6.90 19.73 7.03
CA GLN A 193 6.97 19.89 5.58
C GLN A 193 8.27 19.28 5.03
N ALA A 194 9.40 19.53 5.70
CA ALA A 194 10.69 18.91 5.37
C ALA A 194 10.64 17.37 5.56
N THR A 195 9.98 16.89 6.63
CA THR A 195 9.79 15.47 6.88
C THR A 195 9.01 14.79 5.77
N PHE A 196 7.96 15.41 5.23
CA PHE A 196 7.18 14.82 4.12
C PHE A 196 8.02 14.67 2.84
N LEU A 197 9.00 15.52 2.59
CA LEU A 197 9.94 15.33 1.47
C LEU A 197 10.82 14.08 1.68
N ILE A 198 11.29 13.85 2.89
CA ILE A 198 12.06 12.63 3.22
C ILE A 198 11.18 11.38 3.09
N LEU A 199 9.94 11.44 3.54
CA LEU A 199 8.98 10.35 3.33
C LEU A 199 8.69 10.10 1.85
N GLY A 200 8.71 11.17 1.03
CA GLY A 200 8.65 11.06 -0.43
C GLY A 200 9.84 10.29 -1.02
N VAL A 201 11.04 10.46 -0.47
CA VAL A 201 12.21 9.64 -0.87
C VAL A 201 11.97 8.17 -0.58
N LEU A 202 11.33 7.82 0.55
CA LEU A 202 10.96 6.42 0.85
C LEU A 202 9.98 5.86 -0.18
N VAL A 203 9.01 6.66 -0.65
CA VAL A 203 8.11 6.24 -1.74
C VAL A 203 8.90 5.91 -3.00
N ILE A 204 9.90 6.71 -3.35
CA ILE A 204 10.77 6.44 -4.50
C ILE A 204 11.54 5.13 -4.29
N LEU A 205 12.11 4.91 -3.12
CA LEU A 205 12.83 3.68 -2.80
C LEU A 205 11.90 2.45 -2.87
N MET A 206 10.65 2.57 -2.42
CA MET A 206 9.63 1.51 -2.54
C MET A 206 9.29 1.21 -4.00
N ASN A 207 9.22 2.24 -4.87
CA ASN A 207 9.04 2.04 -6.31
C ASN A 207 10.23 1.29 -6.94
N ILE A 208 11.46 1.60 -6.53
CA ILE A 208 12.64 0.85 -6.95
C ILE A 208 12.53 -0.61 -6.46
N GLY A 209 12.14 -0.82 -5.20
CA GLY A 209 11.90 -2.15 -4.65
C GLY A 209 10.83 -2.94 -5.43
N LEU A 210 9.76 -2.28 -5.87
CA LEU A 210 8.71 -2.90 -6.66
C LEU A 210 9.22 -3.47 -8.00
N MET A 211 10.32 -2.94 -8.55
CA MET A 211 10.91 -3.47 -9.79
C MET A 211 11.44 -4.90 -9.63
N PHE A 212 11.75 -5.33 -8.41
CA PHE A 212 12.18 -6.70 -8.10
C PHE A 212 11.00 -7.68 -7.91
N VAL A 213 9.78 -7.17 -7.83
CA VAL A 213 8.58 -8.01 -7.77
C VAL A 213 8.16 -8.35 -9.20
N HIS A 214 8.21 -9.64 -9.53
CA HIS A 214 7.77 -10.10 -10.85
C HIS A 214 6.23 -10.19 -10.86
N GLU A 215 5.61 -9.65 -11.90
CA GLU A 215 4.19 -9.89 -12.18
C GLU A 215 4.10 -11.09 -13.12
N PRO A 216 3.44 -12.19 -12.69
CA PRO A 216 3.23 -13.34 -13.56
C PRO A 216 2.44 -12.91 -14.80
N ILE A 217 2.88 -13.33 -15.97
CA ILE A 217 2.11 -13.11 -17.20
C ILE A 217 0.93 -14.06 -17.11
N GLU A 218 -0.24 -13.55 -16.75
CA GLU A 218 -1.47 -14.31 -16.92
C GLU A 218 -1.66 -14.57 -18.41
N THR A 219 -1.42 -15.79 -18.82
CA THR A 219 -2.13 -16.35 -19.97
C THR A 219 -3.58 -16.43 -19.51
N VAL A 220 -4.37 -15.41 -19.84
CA VAL A 220 -5.83 -15.42 -19.60
C VAL A 220 -6.37 -16.60 -20.39
N SER A 221 -6.35 -17.76 -19.75
CA SER A 221 -7.15 -18.89 -20.19
C SER A 221 -8.59 -18.47 -19.90
N TYR A 222 -9.23 -17.89 -20.90
CA TYR A 222 -10.69 -17.79 -20.90
C TYR A 222 -11.20 -19.22 -20.86
N THR A 223 -11.36 -19.78 -19.68
CA THR A 223 -12.27 -20.89 -19.49
C THR A 223 -13.64 -20.33 -19.83
N HIS A 224 -14.03 -20.50 -21.08
CA HIS A 224 -15.42 -20.37 -21.47
C HIS A 224 -16.19 -21.25 -20.49
N LEU A 225 -16.89 -20.62 -19.56
CA LEU A 225 -17.99 -21.24 -18.85
C LEU A 225 -19.06 -21.57 -19.91
N THR A 226 -18.84 -22.65 -20.64
CA THR A 226 -19.89 -23.33 -21.33
C THR A 226 -20.81 -23.86 -20.25
N LEU A 227 -21.86 -23.11 -19.92
CA LEU A 227 -22.97 -23.63 -19.16
C LEU A 227 -23.37 -24.95 -19.82
N PRO A 228 -23.41 -26.08 -19.09
CA PRO A 228 -23.92 -27.31 -19.64
C PRO A 228 -25.40 -27.08 -19.95
N THR A 229 -25.71 -26.85 -21.23
CA THR A 229 -27.09 -26.91 -21.72
C THR A 229 -27.56 -28.34 -21.54
N LYS A 230 -28.17 -28.66 -20.42
CA LYS A 230 -28.98 -29.85 -20.29
C LYS A 230 -30.09 -29.76 -21.31
N ARG A 231 -29.95 -30.45 -22.44
CA ARG A 231 -31.11 -30.79 -23.26
C ARG A 231 -32.05 -31.63 -22.41
N ILE A 232 -33.18 -31.08 -22.01
CA ILE A 232 -34.32 -31.82 -21.52
C ILE A 232 -34.98 -32.40 -22.76
N VAL A 233 -34.91 -33.72 -22.91
CA VAL A 233 -35.73 -34.54 -23.80
C VAL A 233 -36.84 -35.12 -22.99
#